data_811d4da1146166396a86618ea72807fe
#
_entry.id   811d4da1146166396a86618ea72807fe
#
_cell.length_a   1.000
_cell.length_b   1.000
_cell.length_c   1.000
_cell.angle_alpha   90.00
_cell.angle_beta   90.00
_cell.angle_gamma   90.00
#
_symmetry.space_group_name_H-M   'P 1'
#
loop_
_entity.id
_entity.type
_entity.pdbx_description
1 polymer ?
#
loop_
_entity_poly.entity_id
_entity_poly.type
_entity_poly.pdbx_seq_one_letter_code
_entity_poly.pdbx_strand_id
1 'polypeptide(L)'
;MRAALERDATARGDREICTVLGNRIAESASRGVAMLARAESAIAPTRDANDALSISPLRDWSVDDIWLMLTMFADEEKRPFPCAFSVRSIERLSDLYRAGNDGMCGVVLGESGQRTACGSRFGCVFCCVVGDRDKSLESMIREPEHAYMAGLNDFRNYLLATQWDLKRRELVGRSLSSAGYVRVQPDVLSFSERMNLLRYLLTLDALEIERAEQHDADLAAGLIPDTPENRDLCDVQFEMITPSQLVAIDFMLSMHHYAPHAFPAVSAWFEVHRLRRRYRIPKVDTFPKVPIVNHGWFRVGQFDADAPAEGLRDFGAEQWNRYRHPGRVSTYAQTTAGERVVYFEQSDHLDVDAERACEFVTCSFDYEWYARVQANAGIESARFWLNETILTLPTGKSQRYQEMAARGQYFARLAERLNLTPAEMDQYLISNAVKEVQQLDLFSMAA
;
A
#
# COMPACT_ATOMS: atom_id res chain seq x y z
N MET A 1 11.77 6.99 -3.59
CA MET A 1 12.38 7.46 -2.31
C MET A 1 13.83 7.91 -2.50
N ARG A 2 14.78 7.05 -2.90
CA ARG A 2 16.20 7.42 -3.03
C ARG A 2 16.44 8.63 -3.94
N ALA A 3 15.91 8.65 -5.18
CA ALA A 3 16.07 9.76 -6.13
C ALA A 3 15.51 11.10 -5.59
N ALA A 4 14.50 11.07 -4.73
CA ALA A 4 13.98 12.27 -4.06
C ALA A 4 14.95 12.77 -3.00
N LEU A 5 15.50 11.86 -2.19
CA LEU A 5 16.50 12.20 -1.19
C LEU A 5 17.79 12.74 -1.83
N GLU A 6 18.24 12.16 -2.96
CA GLU A 6 19.41 12.63 -3.70
C GLU A 6 19.20 14.04 -4.26
N ARG A 7 18.01 14.34 -4.80
CA ARG A 7 17.70 15.72 -5.25
C ARG A 7 17.67 16.73 -4.11
N ASP A 8 17.04 16.35 -2.99
CA ASP A 8 16.95 17.20 -1.81
C ASP A 8 18.35 17.48 -1.20
N ALA A 9 19.18 16.45 -1.10
CA ALA A 9 20.58 16.59 -0.66
C ALA A 9 21.38 17.49 -1.60
N THR A 10 21.24 17.31 -2.92
CA THR A 10 21.89 18.14 -3.93
C THR A 10 21.43 19.60 -3.82
N ALA A 11 20.14 19.83 -3.62
CA ALA A 11 19.56 21.17 -3.43
C ALA A 11 20.11 21.87 -2.18
N ARG A 12 20.42 21.10 -1.12
CA ARG A 12 21.05 21.62 0.11
C ARG A 12 22.58 21.78 0.02
N GLY A 13 23.19 21.36 -1.07
CA GLY A 13 24.64 21.38 -1.25
C GLY A 13 25.37 20.23 -0.56
N ASP A 14 24.66 19.20 -0.12
CA ASP A 14 25.22 17.98 0.44
C ASP A 14 25.92 17.17 -0.65
N ARG A 15 27.05 16.57 -0.32
CA ARG A 15 27.89 15.88 -1.31
C ARG A 15 27.41 14.46 -1.60
N GLU A 16 26.99 13.73 -0.58
CA GLU A 16 26.58 12.33 -0.68
C GLU A 16 25.56 11.97 0.40
N ILE A 17 24.69 11.01 0.08
CA ILE A 17 23.75 10.41 1.04
C ILE A 17 24.24 9.04 1.40
N CYS A 18 24.41 8.79 2.71
CA CYS A 18 24.67 7.45 3.24
C CYS A 18 23.40 6.92 3.92
N THR A 19 22.93 5.76 3.46
CA THR A 19 21.80 5.06 4.09
C THR A 19 22.27 4.25 5.28
N VAL A 20 21.73 4.52 6.47
CA VAL A 20 21.98 3.72 7.67
C VAL A 20 20.97 2.59 7.73
N LEU A 21 21.43 1.35 7.80
CA LEU A 21 20.61 0.14 7.80
C LEU A 21 20.71 -0.57 9.14
N GLY A 22 19.57 -0.96 9.71
CA GLY A 22 19.50 -1.77 10.94
C GLY A 22 19.64 -3.28 10.70
N ASN A 23 20.23 -3.70 9.59
CA ASN A 23 20.38 -5.10 9.23
C ASN A 23 21.44 -5.80 10.07
N ARG A 24 21.22 -7.09 10.37
CA ARG A 24 22.16 -7.94 11.11
C ARG A 24 22.38 -9.26 10.40
N ILE A 25 23.62 -9.77 10.41
CA ILE A 25 23.97 -11.10 9.84
C ILE A 25 23.16 -12.22 10.50
N ALA A 26 22.95 -12.10 11.81
CA ALA A 26 22.24 -13.09 12.62
C ALA A 26 20.72 -13.18 12.37
N GLU A 27 20.12 -12.29 11.58
CA GLU A 27 18.66 -12.30 11.36
C GLU A 27 18.18 -13.49 10.52
N SER A 28 18.91 -13.87 9.49
CA SER A 28 18.64 -15.06 8.70
C SER A 28 19.88 -15.46 7.88
N ALA A 29 20.02 -16.75 7.57
CA ALA A 29 21.13 -17.24 6.77
C ALA A 29 21.20 -16.57 5.39
N SER A 30 20.07 -16.39 4.70
CA SER A 30 20.04 -15.75 3.39
C SER A 30 20.44 -14.27 3.45
N ARG A 31 20.01 -13.54 4.49
CA ARG A 31 20.39 -12.14 4.71
C ARG A 31 21.87 -12.02 5.04
N GLY A 32 22.39 -12.90 5.91
CA GLY A 32 23.81 -12.92 6.26
C GLY A 32 24.69 -13.15 5.03
N VAL A 33 24.36 -14.12 4.18
CA VAL A 33 25.08 -14.36 2.92
C VAL A 33 25.03 -13.13 2.00
N ALA A 34 23.88 -12.50 1.87
CA ALA A 34 23.73 -11.32 1.02
C ALA A 34 24.52 -10.11 1.56
N MET A 35 24.55 -9.89 2.88
CA MET A 35 25.35 -8.84 3.52
C MET A 35 26.85 -9.04 3.34
N LEU A 36 27.30 -10.30 3.48
CA LEU A 36 28.70 -10.66 3.25
C LEU A 36 29.11 -10.47 1.78
N ALA A 37 28.22 -10.88 0.85
CA ALA A 37 28.47 -10.71 -0.59
C ALA A 37 28.57 -9.24 -1.00
N ARG A 38 27.84 -8.33 -0.33
CA ARG A 38 27.91 -6.88 -0.55
C ARG A 38 29.04 -6.21 0.25
N ALA A 39 29.80 -6.96 1.02
CA ALA A 39 30.84 -6.47 1.91
C ALA A 39 30.36 -5.33 2.84
N GLU A 40 29.09 -5.39 3.30
CA GLU A 40 28.54 -4.41 4.21
C GLU A 40 29.41 -4.28 5.47
N SER A 41 29.58 -3.06 5.96
CA SER A 41 30.43 -2.77 7.12
C SER A 41 29.63 -2.12 8.25
N ALA A 42 30.03 -2.41 9.48
CA ALA A 42 29.49 -1.76 10.68
C ALA A 42 30.15 -0.41 10.98
N ILE A 43 31.34 -0.16 10.45
CA ILE A 43 32.20 0.97 10.83
C ILE A 43 32.34 2.00 9.74
N ALA A 44 32.41 1.58 8.47
CA ALA A 44 32.63 2.45 7.33
C ALA A 44 31.53 2.27 6.26
N PRO A 45 31.10 3.38 5.61
CA PRO A 45 30.17 3.27 4.49
C PRO A 45 30.75 2.43 3.36
N THR A 46 29.91 1.59 2.77
CA THR A 46 30.24 0.76 1.60
C THR A 46 29.35 1.15 0.43
N ARG A 47 29.88 1.00 -0.81
CA ARG A 47 29.12 1.25 -2.04
C ARG A 47 28.57 -0.05 -2.61
N ASP A 48 27.33 0.01 -3.04
CA ASP A 48 26.72 -1.11 -3.78
C ASP A 48 27.03 -1.01 -5.28
N ALA A 49 26.55 -1.97 -6.07
CA ALA A 49 26.72 -1.99 -7.52
C ALA A 49 26.11 -0.79 -8.25
N ASN A 50 25.25 -0.02 -7.61
CA ASN A 50 24.63 1.19 -8.13
C ASN A 50 25.28 2.46 -7.57
N ASP A 51 26.49 2.35 -7.03
CA ASP A 51 27.25 3.45 -6.39
C ASP A 51 26.55 4.07 -5.16
N ALA A 52 25.66 3.34 -4.52
CA ALA A 52 24.91 3.77 -3.37
C ALA A 52 25.68 3.53 -2.06
N LEU A 53 25.89 4.58 -1.27
CA LEU A 53 26.49 4.44 0.05
C LEU A 53 25.50 3.90 1.08
N SER A 54 25.95 2.91 1.84
CA SER A 54 25.23 2.38 3.00
C SER A 54 26.19 1.96 4.11
N ILE A 55 25.70 1.98 5.34
CA ILE A 55 26.39 1.48 6.52
C ILE A 55 25.41 0.68 7.37
N SER A 56 25.86 -0.43 7.94
CA SER A 56 25.06 -1.32 8.79
C SER A 56 25.66 -1.43 10.20
N PRO A 57 25.48 -0.43 11.07
CA PRO A 57 26.13 -0.38 12.39
C PRO A 57 25.86 -1.60 13.28
N LEU A 58 24.68 -2.21 13.11
CA LEU A 58 24.25 -3.39 13.88
C LEU A 58 24.63 -4.73 13.23
N ARG A 59 25.40 -4.72 12.12
CA ARG A 59 25.74 -5.88 11.31
C ARG A 59 26.12 -7.12 12.10
N ASP A 60 27.00 -6.95 13.05
CA ASP A 60 27.62 -8.05 13.83
C ASP A 60 26.92 -8.29 15.18
N TRP A 61 25.82 -7.57 15.47
CA TRP A 61 25.10 -7.68 16.73
C TRP A 61 24.19 -8.91 16.76
N SER A 62 24.18 -9.57 17.92
CA SER A 62 23.20 -10.59 18.23
C SER A 62 21.86 -9.97 18.67
N VAL A 63 20.83 -10.80 18.84
CA VAL A 63 19.57 -10.35 19.47
C VAL A 63 19.80 -9.95 20.92
N ASP A 64 20.68 -10.71 21.60
CA ASP A 64 21.01 -10.46 23.01
C ASP A 64 21.69 -9.09 23.19
N ASP A 65 22.57 -8.70 22.25
CA ASP A 65 23.21 -7.37 22.27
C ASP A 65 22.18 -6.24 22.14
N ILE A 66 21.17 -6.42 21.25
CA ILE A 66 20.08 -5.45 21.10
C ILE A 66 19.28 -5.32 22.39
N TRP A 67 18.88 -6.45 23.00
CA TRP A 67 18.12 -6.40 24.26
C TRP A 67 18.95 -5.86 25.43
N LEU A 68 20.22 -6.20 25.49
CA LEU A 68 21.12 -5.63 26.49
C LEU A 68 21.18 -4.11 26.37
N MET A 69 21.35 -3.59 25.15
CA MET A 69 21.35 -2.16 24.90
C MET A 69 20.02 -1.52 25.31
N LEU A 70 18.90 -2.08 24.89
CA LEU A 70 17.57 -1.55 25.23
C LEU A 70 17.34 -1.53 26.75
N THR A 71 17.78 -2.57 27.45
CA THR A 71 17.71 -2.63 28.92
C THR A 71 18.55 -1.53 29.59
N MET A 72 19.74 -1.24 29.05
CA MET A 72 20.57 -0.13 29.54
C MET A 72 19.91 1.23 29.33
N PHE A 73 19.15 1.41 28.21
CA PHE A 73 18.41 2.64 27.95
C PHE A 73 17.11 2.76 28.75
N ALA A 74 16.56 1.64 29.23
CA ALA A 74 15.40 1.64 30.14
C ALA A 74 15.74 2.14 31.55
N ASP A 75 17.01 2.16 31.90
CA ASP A 75 17.51 2.69 33.20
C ASP A 75 18.19 4.04 32.94
N GLU A 76 17.58 5.13 33.41
CA GLU A 76 18.09 6.49 33.16
C GLU A 76 19.51 6.71 33.72
N GLU A 77 19.85 6.04 34.80
CA GLU A 77 21.18 6.16 35.45
C GLU A 77 22.26 5.39 34.68
N LYS A 78 21.88 4.36 33.93
CA LYS A 78 22.80 3.49 33.19
C LYS A 78 22.94 3.82 31.73
N ARG A 79 22.19 4.81 31.22
CA ARG A 79 22.24 5.20 29.81
C ARG A 79 23.65 5.59 29.39
N PRO A 80 24.22 4.94 28.34
CA PRO A 80 25.58 5.25 27.90
C PRO A 80 25.67 6.60 27.19
N PHE A 81 24.55 7.11 26.66
CA PHE A 81 24.43 8.40 25.98
C PHE A 81 22.94 8.85 25.93
N PRO A 82 22.65 10.11 25.60
CA PRO A 82 21.28 10.60 25.50
C PRO A 82 20.43 9.77 24.53
N CYS A 83 19.22 9.38 24.95
CA CYS A 83 18.28 8.62 24.15
C CYS A 83 17.04 9.48 23.86
N ALA A 84 16.59 9.48 22.60
CA ALA A 84 15.38 10.16 22.17
C ALA A 84 14.10 9.44 22.65
N PHE A 85 14.19 8.16 23.01
CA PHE A 85 13.06 7.37 23.48
C PHE A 85 12.93 7.44 24.99
N SER A 86 11.69 7.55 25.48
CA SER A 86 11.41 7.49 26.91
C SER A 86 11.59 6.07 27.44
N VAL A 87 11.80 5.94 28.76
CA VAL A 87 11.81 4.64 29.46
C VAL A 87 10.55 3.86 29.12
N ARG A 88 9.38 4.51 29.23
CA ARG A 88 8.08 3.91 28.93
C ARG A 88 8.00 3.34 27.51
N SER A 89 8.59 4.01 26.51
CA SER A 89 8.60 3.50 25.12
C SER A 89 9.38 2.20 25.01
N ILE A 90 10.47 2.06 25.77
CA ILE A 90 11.31 0.85 25.78
C ILE A 90 10.61 -0.29 26.53
N GLU A 91 9.96 0.02 27.65
CA GLU A 91 9.16 -0.94 28.40
C GLU A 91 8.00 -1.48 27.57
N ARG A 92 7.24 -0.59 26.91
CA ARG A 92 6.14 -1.01 25.99
C ARG A 92 6.65 -1.90 24.85
N LEU A 93 7.84 -1.60 24.30
CA LEU A 93 8.46 -2.48 23.30
C LEU A 93 8.78 -3.85 23.87
N SER A 94 9.30 -3.93 25.10
CA SER A 94 9.58 -5.20 25.78
C SER A 94 8.31 -6.02 26.00
N ASP A 95 7.23 -5.36 26.46
CA ASP A 95 5.93 -6.00 26.70
C ASP A 95 5.31 -6.52 25.40
N LEU A 96 5.40 -5.74 24.32
CA LEU A 96 4.96 -6.14 23.00
C LEU A 96 5.65 -7.44 22.52
N TYR A 97 6.98 -7.48 22.66
CA TYR A 97 7.74 -8.68 22.29
C TYR A 97 7.44 -9.89 23.17
N ARG A 98 7.18 -9.67 24.46
CA ARG A 98 6.75 -10.71 25.38
C ARG A 98 5.38 -11.27 25.00
N ALA A 99 4.41 -10.42 24.74
CA ALA A 99 3.06 -10.81 24.29
C ALA A 99 3.12 -11.60 22.97
N GLY A 100 3.97 -11.21 22.03
CA GLY A 100 4.18 -11.93 20.76
C GLY A 100 4.92 -13.26 20.88
N ASN A 101 5.37 -13.65 22.08
CA ASN A 101 6.12 -14.88 22.34
C ASN A 101 5.47 -15.76 23.45
N ASP A 102 4.13 -15.84 23.45
CA ASP A 102 3.33 -16.59 24.44
C ASP A 102 3.68 -16.26 25.91
N GLY A 103 3.97 -14.98 26.20
CA GLY A 103 4.31 -14.51 27.53
C GLY A 103 5.75 -14.85 27.97
N MET A 104 6.52 -15.57 27.14
CA MET A 104 7.90 -15.88 27.48
C MET A 104 8.82 -14.72 27.10
N CYS A 105 9.51 -14.18 28.08
CA CYS A 105 10.61 -13.25 27.83
C CYS A 105 11.74 -13.99 27.11
N GLY A 106 12.11 -13.56 25.90
CA GLY A 106 13.20 -14.14 25.13
C GLY A 106 14.59 -13.94 25.75
N VAL A 107 14.66 -13.20 26.85
CA VAL A 107 15.87 -13.01 27.68
C VAL A 107 15.92 -14.10 28.74
N VAL A 108 16.03 -15.36 28.34
CA VAL A 108 16.50 -16.42 29.25
C VAL A 108 18.01 -16.36 29.26
N LEU A 109 18.58 -15.75 30.26
CA LEU A 109 19.96 -15.93 30.66
C LEU A 109 20.13 -17.36 31.18
N GLY A 110 20.24 -18.33 30.28
CA GLY A 110 20.36 -19.74 30.61
C GLY A 110 21.17 -20.50 29.59
N GLU A 111 22.13 -21.17 30.10
CA GLU A 111 23.05 -22.15 29.55
C GLU A 111 22.99 -22.50 28.06
N SER A 112 24.15 -22.44 27.46
CA SER A 112 24.53 -22.76 26.10
C SER A 112 23.88 -24.06 25.56
N GLY A 113 23.15 -23.96 24.45
CA GLY A 113 22.98 -25.13 23.57
C GLY A 113 21.74 -25.16 22.68
N GLN A 114 20.60 -24.62 23.07
CA GLN A 114 19.38 -24.60 22.23
C GLN A 114 18.63 -23.27 22.39
N ARG A 115 19.24 -22.18 21.94
CA ARG A 115 18.57 -20.90 21.85
C ARG A 115 17.74 -20.86 20.59
N THR A 116 16.45 -21.08 20.70
CA THR A 116 15.52 -20.51 19.73
C THR A 116 15.61 -19.01 19.89
N ALA A 117 16.22 -18.33 18.91
CA ALA A 117 16.17 -16.89 18.82
C ALA A 117 14.73 -16.41 19.07
N CYS A 118 14.57 -15.30 19.78
CA CYS A 118 13.26 -14.69 20.01
C CYS A 118 12.45 -14.73 18.71
N GLY A 119 11.45 -15.62 18.65
CA GLY A 119 10.73 -15.94 17.43
C GLY A 119 9.69 -14.88 17.07
N SER A 120 9.49 -13.88 17.94
CA SER A 120 8.54 -12.80 17.70
C SER A 120 9.00 -11.96 16.52
N ARG A 121 8.32 -12.13 15.40
CA ARG A 121 8.48 -11.31 14.20
C ARG A 121 7.14 -10.69 13.90
N PHE A 122 7.03 -9.40 14.18
CA PHE A 122 5.86 -8.64 13.80
C PHE A 122 5.91 -8.39 12.30
N GLY A 123 5.03 -9.05 11.57
CA GLY A 123 4.86 -8.86 10.14
C GLY A 123 3.88 -7.73 9.85
N CYS A 124 4.00 -7.12 8.68
CA CYS A 124 2.96 -6.24 8.15
C CYS A 124 1.68 -7.06 7.92
N VAL A 125 0.52 -6.50 8.25
CA VAL A 125 -0.82 -7.12 8.04
C VAL A 125 -1.02 -7.56 6.58
N PHE A 126 -0.40 -6.87 5.63
CA PHE A 126 -0.46 -7.21 4.20
C PHE A 126 0.63 -8.21 3.73
N CYS A 127 1.50 -8.66 4.62
CA CYS A 127 2.66 -9.48 4.24
C CYS A 127 2.28 -10.96 4.13
N CYS A 128 2.22 -11.46 2.90
CA CYS A 128 2.01 -12.87 2.59
C CYS A 128 3.33 -13.67 2.42
N VAL A 129 4.49 -13.09 2.73
CA VAL A 129 5.80 -13.71 2.55
C VAL A 129 6.22 -14.55 3.77
N VAL A 130 5.71 -14.23 4.94
CA VAL A 130 6.07 -14.87 6.21
C VAL A 130 5.10 -16.00 6.52
N GLY A 131 5.44 -17.23 6.15
CA GLY A 131 4.80 -18.48 6.58
C GLY A 131 3.26 -18.53 6.53
N ASP A 132 2.70 -19.68 6.84
CA ASP A 132 1.25 -19.90 6.80
C ASP A 132 0.50 -19.17 7.94
N ARG A 133 1.19 -18.80 9.03
CA ARG A 133 0.61 -18.20 10.22
C ARG A 133 1.58 -17.22 10.87
N ASP A 134 1.04 -16.12 11.40
CA ASP A 134 1.79 -15.19 12.26
C ASP A 134 1.61 -15.59 13.73
N LYS A 135 2.49 -16.44 14.24
CA LYS A 135 2.40 -16.94 15.61
C LYS A 135 2.47 -15.82 16.65
N SER A 136 3.23 -14.76 16.36
CA SER A 136 3.38 -13.63 17.26
C SER A 136 2.07 -12.85 17.37
N LEU A 137 1.44 -12.54 16.25
CA LEU A 137 0.14 -11.85 16.25
C LEU A 137 -0.95 -12.73 16.87
N GLU A 138 -0.96 -14.04 16.57
CA GLU A 138 -1.90 -14.98 17.18
C GLU A 138 -1.74 -15.13 18.71
N SER A 139 -0.50 -14.94 19.21
CA SER A 139 -0.25 -14.88 20.65
C SER A 139 -0.79 -13.59 21.25
N MET A 140 -0.43 -12.45 20.64
CA MET A 140 -0.81 -11.12 21.12
C MET A 140 -2.31 -10.92 21.23
N ILE A 141 -3.10 -11.36 20.24
CA ILE A 141 -4.56 -11.18 20.25
C ILE A 141 -5.28 -11.96 21.34
N ARG A 142 -4.59 -12.84 22.08
CA ARG A 142 -5.13 -13.51 23.27
C ARG A 142 -5.06 -12.62 24.51
N GLU A 143 -4.17 -11.64 24.51
CA GLU A 143 -4.07 -10.65 25.57
C GLU A 143 -5.19 -9.61 25.39
N PRO A 144 -5.97 -9.29 26.44
CA PRO A 144 -7.09 -8.34 26.32
C PRO A 144 -6.68 -6.98 25.76
N GLU A 145 -5.51 -6.49 26.11
CA GLU A 145 -4.95 -5.21 25.65
C GLU A 145 -4.60 -5.18 24.15
N HIS A 146 -4.47 -6.34 23.50
CA HIS A 146 -4.16 -6.49 22.09
C HIS A 146 -5.32 -7.12 21.28
N ALA A 147 -6.45 -7.40 21.90
CA ALA A 147 -7.59 -8.06 21.27
C ALA A 147 -8.15 -7.29 20.06
N TYR A 148 -7.95 -5.96 20.00
CA TYR A 148 -8.35 -5.12 18.89
C TYR A 148 -7.68 -5.51 17.56
N MET A 149 -6.54 -6.18 17.60
CA MET A 149 -5.83 -6.66 16.40
C MET A 149 -6.42 -7.94 15.79
N ALA A 150 -7.41 -8.57 16.42
CA ALA A 150 -7.96 -9.84 15.94
C ALA A 150 -8.50 -9.74 14.49
N GLY A 151 -9.20 -8.66 14.16
CA GLY A 151 -9.69 -8.41 12.81
C GLY A 151 -8.57 -8.24 11.77
N LEU A 152 -7.45 -7.64 12.14
CA LEU A 152 -6.26 -7.52 11.29
C LEU A 152 -5.62 -8.88 11.04
N ASN A 153 -5.59 -9.76 12.04
CA ASN A 153 -5.14 -11.14 11.88
C ASN A 153 -6.07 -11.94 10.95
N ASP A 154 -7.38 -11.79 11.08
CA ASP A 154 -8.34 -12.43 10.17
C ASP A 154 -8.13 -11.95 8.73
N PHE A 155 -7.88 -10.66 8.52
CA PHE A 155 -7.59 -10.09 7.22
C PHE A 155 -6.31 -10.69 6.60
N ARG A 156 -5.24 -10.76 7.37
CA ARG A 156 -3.98 -11.38 6.95
C ARG A 156 -4.18 -12.84 6.58
N ASN A 157 -4.88 -13.61 7.42
CA ASN A 157 -5.14 -15.02 7.18
C ASN A 157 -6.00 -15.23 5.92
N TYR A 158 -6.95 -14.33 5.64
CA TYR A 158 -7.72 -14.32 4.41
C TYR A 158 -6.81 -14.07 3.18
N LEU A 159 -5.92 -13.09 3.23
CA LEU A 159 -4.96 -12.84 2.14
C LEU A 159 -4.08 -14.05 1.87
N LEU A 160 -3.57 -14.70 2.92
CA LEU A 160 -2.74 -15.91 2.79
C LEU A 160 -3.54 -17.07 2.19
N ALA A 161 -4.76 -17.29 2.64
CA ALA A 161 -5.61 -18.37 2.14
C ALA A 161 -5.97 -18.19 0.66
N THR A 162 -6.18 -16.93 0.21
CA THR A 162 -6.66 -16.62 -1.14
C THR A 162 -5.57 -16.25 -2.13
N GLN A 163 -4.30 -16.12 -1.70
CA GLN A 163 -3.22 -15.61 -2.57
C GLN A 163 -3.03 -16.40 -3.88
N TRP A 164 -3.36 -17.68 -3.89
CA TRP A 164 -3.24 -18.59 -5.04
C TRP A 164 -4.59 -18.89 -5.73
N ASP A 165 -5.67 -18.25 -5.30
CA ASP A 165 -6.96 -18.36 -5.97
C ASP A 165 -6.97 -17.51 -7.25
N LEU A 166 -6.73 -18.14 -8.39
CA LEU A 166 -6.72 -17.45 -9.69
C LEU A 166 -8.07 -16.85 -10.06
N LYS A 167 -9.19 -17.32 -9.49
CA LYS A 167 -10.52 -16.74 -9.75
C LYS A 167 -10.66 -15.34 -9.16
N ARG A 168 -9.79 -14.97 -8.20
CA ARG A 168 -9.73 -13.65 -7.58
C ARG A 168 -8.72 -12.72 -8.25
N ARG A 169 -8.11 -13.16 -9.35
CA ARG A 169 -7.09 -12.41 -10.08
C ARG A 169 -7.65 -11.90 -11.39
N GLU A 170 -7.19 -10.72 -11.79
CA GLU A 170 -7.29 -10.31 -13.18
C GLU A 170 -6.25 -11.06 -13.99
N LEU A 171 -6.69 -11.64 -15.08
CA LEU A 171 -5.81 -12.42 -15.95
C LEU A 171 -5.38 -11.61 -17.17
N VAL A 172 -6.03 -10.49 -17.42
CA VAL A 172 -5.67 -9.55 -18.47
C VAL A 172 -4.50 -8.70 -18.01
N GLY A 173 -3.37 -8.83 -18.69
CA GLY A 173 -2.15 -8.12 -18.35
C GLY A 173 -2.24 -6.63 -18.62
N ARG A 174 -1.32 -5.92 -18.00
CA ARG A 174 -1.15 -4.47 -18.15
C ARG A 174 -0.55 -4.07 -19.49
N SER A 175 -0.09 -5.03 -20.30
CA SER A 175 0.58 -4.78 -21.56
C SER A 175 -0.37 -5.05 -22.72
N LEU A 176 -0.63 -4.02 -23.50
CA LEU A 176 -1.34 -4.07 -24.76
C LEU A 176 -0.36 -3.63 -25.85
N SER A 177 -0.13 -4.49 -26.86
CA SER A 177 0.71 -4.12 -28.01
C SER A 177 -0.09 -3.32 -29.03
N SER A 178 0.58 -2.46 -29.77
CA SER A 178 -0.02 -1.71 -30.89
C SER A 178 -0.59 -2.62 -32.00
N ALA A 179 -0.11 -3.87 -32.08
CA ALA A 179 -0.62 -4.89 -32.99
C ALA A 179 -1.90 -5.58 -32.47
N GLY A 180 -2.45 -5.17 -31.32
CA GLY A 180 -3.69 -5.70 -30.76
C GLY A 180 -3.54 -7.01 -29.99
N TYR A 181 -2.39 -7.22 -29.36
CA TYR A 181 -2.15 -8.35 -28.46
C TYR A 181 -2.13 -7.91 -27.01
N VAL A 182 -2.77 -8.68 -26.13
CA VAL A 182 -2.78 -8.51 -24.68
C VAL A 182 -1.98 -9.62 -24.01
N ARG A 183 -1.17 -9.27 -23.06
CA ARG A 183 -0.43 -10.24 -22.26
C ARG A 183 -1.24 -10.68 -21.05
N VAL A 184 -1.30 -11.98 -20.77
CA VAL A 184 -1.91 -12.51 -19.55
C VAL A 184 -0.91 -12.47 -18.41
N GLN A 185 -1.29 -11.82 -17.34
CA GLN A 185 -0.48 -11.69 -16.12
C GLN A 185 -1.41 -11.78 -14.91
N PRO A 186 -1.51 -12.94 -14.24
CA PRO A 186 -2.40 -13.11 -13.08
C PRO A 186 -1.77 -12.55 -11.79
N ASP A 187 -1.10 -11.41 -11.88
CA ASP A 187 -0.38 -10.78 -10.79
C ASP A 187 -1.20 -9.69 -10.07
N VAL A 188 -2.38 -9.36 -10.58
CA VAL A 188 -3.26 -8.34 -10.03
C VAL A 188 -4.56 -8.98 -9.53
N LEU A 189 -5.03 -8.51 -8.37
CA LEU A 189 -6.34 -8.90 -7.85
C LEU A 189 -7.46 -8.33 -8.75
N SER A 190 -8.53 -9.09 -8.96
CA SER A 190 -9.70 -8.65 -9.72
C SER A 190 -10.35 -7.41 -9.06
N PHE A 191 -11.09 -6.64 -9.86
CA PHE A 191 -11.80 -5.48 -9.33
C PHE A 191 -12.73 -5.85 -8.17
N SER A 192 -13.50 -6.92 -8.30
CA SER A 192 -14.40 -7.39 -7.24
C SER A 192 -13.66 -7.74 -5.95
N GLU A 193 -12.50 -8.39 -6.07
CA GLU A 193 -11.70 -8.74 -4.90
C GLU A 193 -11.07 -7.50 -4.26
N ARG A 194 -10.57 -6.55 -5.03
CA ARG A 194 -10.08 -5.26 -4.50
C ARG A 194 -11.17 -4.52 -3.73
N MET A 195 -12.40 -4.51 -4.25
CA MET A 195 -13.55 -3.91 -3.56
C MET A 195 -13.93 -4.65 -2.28
N ASN A 196 -13.85 -5.99 -2.28
CA ASN A 196 -14.08 -6.78 -1.05
C ASN A 196 -13.03 -6.46 0.02
N LEU A 197 -11.75 -6.46 -0.35
CA LEU A 197 -10.66 -6.11 0.57
C LEU A 197 -10.81 -4.71 1.13
N LEU A 198 -11.18 -3.74 0.29
CA LEU A 198 -11.45 -2.37 0.73
C LEU A 198 -12.60 -2.33 1.75
N ARG A 199 -13.71 -3.01 1.48
CA ARG A 199 -14.85 -3.07 2.40
C ARG A 199 -14.49 -3.75 3.73
N TYR A 200 -13.63 -4.77 3.71
CA TYR A 200 -13.14 -5.41 4.94
C TYR A 200 -12.29 -4.44 5.76
N LEU A 201 -11.34 -3.74 5.14
CA LEU A 201 -10.50 -2.77 5.84
C LEU A 201 -11.30 -1.60 6.40
N LEU A 202 -12.20 -1.02 5.62
CA LEU A 202 -13.10 0.05 6.10
C LEU A 202 -14.00 -0.43 7.25
N THR A 203 -14.41 -1.70 7.21
CA THR A 203 -15.20 -2.28 8.33
C THR A 203 -14.35 -2.42 9.58
N LEU A 204 -13.07 -2.82 9.45
CA LEU A 204 -12.15 -2.89 10.59
C LEU A 204 -11.90 -1.53 11.19
N ASP A 205 -11.68 -0.50 10.36
CA ASP A 205 -11.50 0.89 10.81
C ASP A 205 -12.75 1.39 11.57
N ALA A 206 -13.95 1.12 11.04
CA ALA A 206 -15.19 1.50 11.70
C ALA A 206 -15.42 0.77 13.04
N LEU A 207 -15.07 -0.52 13.12
CA LEU A 207 -15.16 -1.29 14.37
C LEU A 207 -14.12 -0.83 15.40
N GLU A 208 -12.95 -0.39 14.95
CA GLU A 208 -11.93 0.15 15.85
C GLU A 208 -12.36 1.49 16.44
N ILE A 209 -13.00 2.37 15.66
CA ILE A 209 -13.60 3.60 16.17
C ILE A 209 -14.67 3.28 17.22
N GLU A 210 -15.59 2.34 16.92
CA GLU A 210 -16.63 1.93 17.85
C GLU A 210 -16.04 1.33 19.14
N ARG A 211 -14.95 0.56 19.03
CA ARG A 211 -14.23 0.01 20.18
C ARG A 211 -13.62 1.11 21.06
N ALA A 212 -12.94 2.07 20.44
CA ALA A 212 -12.30 3.18 21.16
C ALA A 212 -13.34 4.04 21.90
N GLU A 213 -14.44 4.40 21.23
CA GLU A 213 -15.58 5.12 21.83
C GLU A 213 -16.20 4.36 23.01
N GLN A 214 -16.40 3.04 22.88
CA GLN A 214 -16.93 2.22 23.96
C GLN A 214 -15.96 2.13 25.13
N HIS A 215 -14.64 2.00 24.87
CA HIS A 215 -13.62 1.92 25.90
C HIS A 215 -13.54 3.23 26.69
N ASP A 216 -13.61 4.37 26.02
CA ASP A 216 -13.67 5.69 26.64
C ASP A 216 -14.92 5.85 27.53
N ALA A 217 -16.08 5.42 27.01
CA ALA A 217 -17.32 5.43 27.79
C ALA A 217 -17.25 4.55 29.05
N ASP A 218 -16.65 3.36 28.94
CA ASP A 218 -16.47 2.44 30.06
C ASP A 218 -15.48 3.00 31.10
N LEU A 219 -14.42 3.66 30.66
CA LEU A 219 -13.48 4.34 31.54
C LEU A 219 -14.16 5.51 32.26
N ALA A 220 -14.90 6.34 31.54
CA ALA A 220 -15.64 7.47 32.10
C ALA A 220 -16.71 7.03 33.12
N ALA A 221 -17.33 5.87 32.88
CA ALA A 221 -18.32 5.28 33.78
C ALA A 221 -17.68 4.55 34.99
N GLY A 222 -16.37 4.41 35.04
CA GLY A 222 -15.65 3.68 36.09
C GLY A 222 -15.85 2.15 36.04
N LEU A 223 -16.25 1.62 34.89
CA LEU A 223 -16.41 0.19 34.65
C LEU A 223 -15.07 -0.53 34.47
N ILE A 224 -14.06 0.19 34.05
CA ILE A 224 -12.67 -0.26 33.93
C ILE A 224 -11.75 0.64 34.77
N PRO A 225 -10.61 0.11 35.26
CA PRO A 225 -9.68 0.89 36.09
C PRO A 225 -9.01 2.00 35.29
N ASP A 226 -8.82 3.15 35.92
CA ASP A 226 -8.10 4.30 35.32
C ASP A 226 -6.58 4.05 35.38
N THR A 227 -6.07 3.36 34.36
CA THR A 227 -4.64 3.10 34.18
C THR A 227 -4.13 3.78 32.91
N PRO A 228 -2.81 4.02 32.79
CA PRO A 228 -2.22 4.57 31.58
C PRO A 228 -2.57 3.73 30.33
N GLU A 229 -2.60 2.42 30.44
CA GLU A 229 -2.91 1.48 29.35
C GLU A 229 -4.37 1.63 28.90
N ASN A 230 -5.32 1.73 29.84
CA ASN A 230 -6.73 1.94 29.53
C ASN A 230 -6.98 3.32 28.92
N ARG A 231 -6.24 4.35 29.34
CA ARG A 231 -6.31 5.68 28.70
C ARG A 231 -5.77 5.65 27.26
N ASP A 232 -4.68 4.93 27.01
CA ASP A 232 -4.14 4.75 25.66
C ASP A 232 -5.13 4.00 24.75
N LEU A 233 -5.92 3.07 25.29
CA LEU A 233 -6.93 2.32 24.55
C LEU A 233 -8.21 3.12 24.27
N CYS A 234 -8.41 4.30 24.87
CA CYS A 234 -9.48 5.23 24.47
C CYS A 234 -9.23 5.84 23.09
N ASP A 235 -7.98 5.87 22.63
CA ASP A 235 -7.63 6.32 21.30
C ASP A 235 -7.80 5.18 20.28
N VAL A 236 -8.07 5.56 19.03
CA VAL A 236 -8.07 4.66 17.87
C VAL A 236 -6.66 4.11 17.66
N GLN A 237 -6.51 2.79 17.72
CA GLN A 237 -5.19 2.16 17.67
C GLN A 237 -4.68 1.95 16.23
N PHE A 238 -5.57 1.91 15.26
CA PHE A 238 -5.20 1.86 13.85
C PHE A 238 -6.26 2.49 12.95
N GLU A 239 -5.81 3.04 11.84
CA GLU A 239 -6.60 3.45 10.69
C GLU A 239 -5.91 2.90 9.43
N MET A 240 -6.57 1.96 8.75
CA MET A 240 -6.00 1.29 7.59
C MET A 240 -6.19 2.09 6.31
N ILE A 241 -7.29 2.81 6.20
CA ILE A 241 -7.69 3.56 5.00
C ILE A 241 -8.04 5.01 5.36
N THR A 242 -7.09 5.89 5.21
CA THR A 242 -7.33 7.33 5.35
C THR A 242 -8.11 7.89 4.16
N PRO A 243 -8.78 9.06 4.30
CA PRO A 243 -9.46 9.73 3.18
C PRO A 243 -8.56 9.97 1.96
N SER A 244 -7.29 10.32 2.16
CA SER A 244 -6.33 10.51 1.07
C SER A 244 -6.03 9.21 0.33
N GLN A 245 -5.85 8.11 1.05
CA GLN A 245 -5.67 6.78 0.46
C GLN A 245 -6.93 6.35 -0.28
N LEU A 246 -8.11 6.63 0.27
CA LEU A 246 -9.39 6.31 -0.36
C LEU A 246 -9.54 7.01 -1.72
N VAL A 247 -9.20 8.30 -1.82
CA VAL A 247 -9.18 9.06 -3.07
C VAL A 247 -8.18 8.48 -4.06
N ALA A 248 -6.98 8.12 -3.61
CA ALA A 248 -5.96 7.49 -4.48
C ALA A 248 -6.43 6.13 -5.00
N ILE A 249 -7.06 5.30 -4.16
CA ILE A 249 -7.65 4.02 -4.56
C ILE A 249 -8.78 4.23 -5.56
N ASP A 250 -9.68 5.17 -5.30
CA ASP A 250 -10.80 5.51 -6.18
C ASP A 250 -10.31 5.94 -7.57
N PHE A 251 -9.32 6.83 -7.61
CA PHE A 251 -8.67 7.25 -8.84
C PHE A 251 -8.13 6.05 -9.65
N MET A 252 -7.39 5.17 -8.99
CA MET A 252 -6.80 4.01 -9.66
C MET A 252 -7.86 3.01 -10.15
N LEU A 253 -8.91 2.76 -9.37
CA LEU A 253 -10.01 1.89 -9.77
C LEU A 253 -10.78 2.47 -10.97
N SER A 254 -11.03 3.77 -10.96
CA SER A 254 -11.74 4.49 -12.00
C SER A 254 -11.05 4.40 -13.36
N MET A 255 -9.72 4.49 -13.40
CA MET A 255 -8.97 4.44 -14.66
C MET A 255 -9.06 3.11 -15.40
N HIS A 256 -9.38 2.03 -14.69
CA HIS A 256 -9.50 0.71 -15.32
C HIS A 256 -10.90 0.41 -15.91
N HIS A 257 -11.86 1.32 -15.76
CA HIS A 257 -13.24 1.20 -16.25
C HIS A 257 -14.01 -0.05 -15.77
N TYR A 258 -13.58 -0.67 -14.68
CA TYR A 258 -14.28 -1.82 -14.11
C TYR A 258 -15.45 -1.44 -13.22
N ALA A 259 -15.45 -0.21 -12.71
CA ALA A 259 -16.52 0.28 -11.87
C ALA A 259 -17.77 0.63 -12.69
N PRO A 260 -18.95 0.19 -12.26
CA PRO A 260 -20.21 0.49 -12.96
C PRO A 260 -20.66 1.95 -12.77
N HIS A 261 -20.01 2.69 -11.87
CA HIS A 261 -20.36 4.07 -11.54
C HIS A 261 -19.12 4.85 -11.06
N ALA A 262 -19.23 6.17 -10.98
CA ALA A 262 -18.21 7.02 -10.39
C ALA A 262 -18.06 6.76 -8.88
N PHE A 263 -16.89 7.07 -8.34
CA PHE A 263 -16.55 6.99 -6.93
C PHE A 263 -16.74 5.62 -6.26
N PRO A 264 -16.24 4.51 -6.84
CA PRO A 264 -16.47 3.17 -6.30
C PRO A 264 -15.90 2.99 -4.89
N ALA A 265 -14.71 3.54 -4.62
CA ALA A 265 -14.08 3.40 -3.31
C ALA A 265 -14.77 4.28 -2.26
N VAL A 266 -15.12 5.52 -2.60
CA VAL A 266 -15.85 6.42 -1.69
C VAL A 266 -17.25 5.89 -1.40
N SER A 267 -17.91 5.26 -2.40
CA SER A 267 -19.20 4.57 -2.18
C SER A 267 -19.08 3.45 -1.14
N ALA A 268 -17.99 2.67 -1.16
CA ALA A 268 -17.75 1.64 -0.15
C ALA A 268 -17.54 2.26 1.25
N TRP A 269 -16.85 3.38 1.35
CA TRP A 269 -16.70 4.11 2.60
C TRP A 269 -18.07 4.58 3.13
N PHE A 270 -18.90 5.15 2.26
CA PHE A 270 -20.25 5.60 2.60
C PHE A 270 -21.13 4.44 3.09
N GLU A 271 -21.05 3.28 2.41
CA GLU A 271 -21.76 2.07 2.85
C GLU A 271 -21.38 1.67 4.29
N VAL A 272 -20.11 1.74 4.64
CA VAL A 272 -19.61 1.31 5.96
C VAL A 272 -19.87 2.38 7.03
N HIS A 273 -19.50 3.64 6.77
CA HIS A 273 -19.52 4.68 7.81
C HIS A 273 -20.87 5.38 7.94
N ARG A 274 -21.59 5.62 6.83
CA ARG A 274 -22.88 6.30 6.84
C ARG A 274 -24.06 5.33 6.92
N LEU A 275 -24.06 4.26 6.11
CA LEU A 275 -25.12 3.26 6.12
C LEU A 275 -24.89 2.17 7.18
N ARG A 276 -23.78 2.21 7.90
CA ARG A 276 -23.39 1.29 8.96
C ARG A 276 -23.40 -0.17 8.52
N ARG A 277 -23.12 -0.45 7.25
CA ARG A 277 -22.94 -1.81 6.75
C ARG A 277 -21.62 -2.37 7.28
N ARG A 278 -21.63 -3.66 7.67
CA ARG A 278 -20.45 -4.36 8.19
C ARG A 278 -20.17 -5.58 7.32
N TYR A 279 -18.99 -5.58 6.71
CA TYR A 279 -18.52 -6.64 5.82
C TYR A 279 -17.56 -7.54 6.61
N ARG A 280 -18.04 -8.72 6.99
CA ARG A 280 -17.21 -9.67 7.74
C ARG A 280 -16.26 -10.41 6.82
N ILE A 281 -15.02 -10.57 7.25
CA ILE A 281 -14.01 -11.33 6.54
C ILE A 281 -14.41 -12.82 6.58
N PRO A 282 -14.61 -13.47 5.42
CA PRO A 282 -15.02 -14.87 5.41
C PRO A 282 -13.82 -15.77 5.77
N LYS A 283 -14.10 -16.83 6.52
CA LYS A 283 -13.15 -17.92 6.69
C LYS A 283 -13.17 -18.77 5.42
N VAL A 284 -12.03 -18.89 4.77
CA VAL A 284 -11.87 -19.66 3.53
C VAL A 284 -10.74 -20.67 3.70
N ASP A 285 -10.85 -21.79 3.01
CA ASP A 285 -9.79 -22.78 2.97
C ASP A 285 -8.60 -22.25 2.17
N THR A 286 -7.40 -22.66 2.55
CA THR A 286 -6.17 -22.26 1.87
C THR A 286 -6.11 -22.88 0.47
N PHE A 287 -6.02 -22.04 -0.54
CA PHE A 287 -5.83 -22.48 -1.91
C PHE A 287 -4.40 -23.01 -2.12
N PRO A 288 -4.23 -24.18 -2.72
CA PRO A 288 -2.93 -24.71 -3.00
C PRO A 288 -2.21 -23.85 -4.05
N LYS A 289 -0.88 -23.77 -3.91
CA LYS A 289 -0.04 -23.09 -4.90
C LYS A 289 -0.18 -23.78 -6.24
N VAL A 290 -0.74 -23.07 -7.22
CA VAL A 290 -0.84 -23.58 -8.61
C VAL A 290 0.26 -22.95 -9.46
N PRO A 291 0.80 -23.69 -10.46
CA PRO A 291 1.72 -23.10 -11.42
C PRO A 291 1.01 -21.92 -12.13
N ILE A 292 1.68 -20.77 -12.15
CA ILE A 292 1.19 -19.64 -12.93
C ILE A 292 1.36 -20.02 -14.40
N VAL A 293 0.27 -19.92 -15.17
CA VAL A 293 0.29 -20.16 -16.62
C VAL A 293 1.31 -19.22 -17.26
N ASN A 294 2.16 -19.74 -18.12
CA ASN A 294 3.13 -18.95 -18.86
C ASN A 294 2.45 -17.75 -19.53
N HIS A 295 3.12 -16.61 -19.47
CA HIS A 295 2.66 -15.35 -20.04
C HIS A 295 2.36 -15.51 -21.54
N GLY A 296 1.12 -15.83 -21.87
CA GLY A 296 0.63 -15.90 -23.26
C GLY A 296 0.23 -14.51 -23.76
N TRP A 297 0.35 -14.29 -25.06
CA TRP A 297 -0.20 -13.13 -25.73
C TRP A 297 -1.48 -13.52 -26.44
N PHE A 298 -2.51 -12.67 -26.36
CA PHE A 298 -3.80 -12.89 -27.00
C PHE A 298 -4.05 -11.82 -28.02
N ARG A 299 -4.58 -12.21 -29.17
CA ARG A 299 -5.06 -11.26 -30.14
C ARG A 299 -6.45 -10.79 -29.75
N VAL A 300 -6.59 -9.50 -29.48
CA VAL A 300 -7.86 -8.85 -29.17
C VAL A 300 -8.34 -7.92 -30.31
N GLY A 301 -7.58 -7.85 -31.40
CA GLY A 301 -7.80 -6.92 -32.49
C GLY A 301 -6.89 -5.70 -32.39
N GLN A 302 -6.75 -4.95 -33.47
CA GLN A 302 -5.96 -3.75 -33.49
C GLN A 302 -6.47 -2.78 -32.43
N PHE A 303 -5.56 -2.35 -31.56
CA PHE A 303 -5.79 -1.21 -30.70
C PHE A 303 -5.77 0.01 -31.61
N ASP A 304 -6.93 0.60 -31.79
CA ASP A 304 -7.05 1.84 -32.52
C ASP A 304 -6.54 2.96 -31.61
N ALA A 305 -5.24 3.24 -31.72
CA ALA A 305 -4.60 4.33 -30.99
C ALA A 305 -5.20 5.69 -31.39
N ASP A 306 -5.82 5.75 -32.56
CA ASP A 306 -6.47 6.94 -33.11
C ASP A 306 -7.96 7.03 -32.70
N ALA A 307 -8.53 5.98 -32.08
CA ALA A 307 -9.86 6.10 -31.51
C ALA A 307 -9.80 7.16 -30.39
N PRO A 308 -10.63 8.21 -30.43
CA PRO A 308 -10.60 9.27 -29.45
C PRO A 308 -10.92 8.68 -28.08
N ALA A 309 -9.86 8.38 -27.31
CA ALA A 309 -9.99 8.12 -25.90
C ALA A 309 -10.32 9.45 -25.25
N GLU A 310 -11.36 9.47 -24.44
CA GLU A 310 -11.62 10.64 -23.63
C GLU A 310 -10.42 10.90 -22.72
N GLY A 311 -9.87 12.12 -22.76
CA GLY A 311 -8.73 12.51 -21.95
C GLY A 311 -9.04 12.45 -20.46
N LEU A 312 -8.04 12.19 -19.63
CA LEU A 312 -8.15 12.31 -18.18
C LEU A 312 -8.42 13.75 -17.74
N ARG A 313 -8.05 14.72 -18.58
CA ARG A 313 -8.13 16.13 -18.28
C ARG A 313 -8.90 16.87 -19.38
N ASP A 314 -9.79 17.72 -18.97
CA ASP A 314 -10.33 18.75 -19.84
C ASP A 314 -9.44 19.99 -19.75
N PHE A 315 -8.49 20.14 -20.66
CA PHE A 315 -7.57 21.27 -20.70
C PHE A 315 -8.25 22.60 -21.03
N GLY A 316 -9.50 22.57 -21.48
CA GLY A 316 -10.30 23.76 -21.76
C GLY A 316 -11.04 24.29 -20.54
N ALA A 317 -11.13 23.52 -19.48
CA ALA A 317 -11.90 23.91 -18.29
C ALA A 317 -11.19 25.01 -17.47
N GLU A 318 -11.98 25.94 -16.91
CA GLU A 318 -11.47 27.06 -16.11
C GLU A 318 -10.68 26.61 -14.86
N GLN A 319 -11.02 25.46 -14.30
CA GLN A 319 -10.34 24.89 -13.15
C GLN A 319 -8.85 24.54 -13.42
N TRP A 320 -8.44 24.44 -14.67
CA TRP A 320 -7.03 24.27 -15.05
C TRP A 320 -6.26 25.59 -15.14
N ASN A 321 -6.95 26.72 -14.93
CA ASN A 321 -6.29 27.99 -14.91
C ASN A 321 -5.44 28.12 -13.64
N ARG A 322 -4.12 28.05 -13.81
CA ARG A 322 -3.12 28.12 -12.74
C ARG A 322 -3.26 29.34 -11.84
N TYR A 323 -3.85 30.40 -12.34
CA TYR A 323 -4.06 31.65 -11.60
C TYR A 323 -5.27 31.62 -10.69
N ARG A 324 -6.15 30.67 -10.82
CA ARG A 324 -7.38 30.52 -10.02
C ARG A 324 -7.29 29.52 -8.87
N HIS A 325 -6.23 28.70 -8.82
CA HIS A 325 -6.01 27.74 -7.75
C HIS A 325 -4.81 28.15 -6.89
N PRO A 326 -5.04 28.96 -5.82
CA PRO A 326 -3.96 29.45 -4.95
C PRO A 326 -3.25 28.35 -4.13
N GLY A 327 -3.84 27.15 -4.01
CA GLY A 327 -3.23 26.01 -3.32
C GLY A 327 -2.04 25.38 -4.06
N ARG A 328 -1.84 25.74 -5.35
CA ARG A 328 -0.59 25.40 -6.06
C ARG A 328 0.40 26.51 -5.86
N VAL A 329 1.13 26.46 -4.75
CA VAL A 329 2.17 27.42 -4.42
C VAL A 329 3.25 27.37 -5.50
N SER A 330 3.25 28.38 -6.37
CA SER A 330 4.38 28.67 -7.21
C SER A 330 5.43 29.37 -6.36
N THR A 331 6.50 28.64 -6.02
CA THR A 331 7.67 29.27 -5.44
C THR A 331 8.43 30.01 -6.53
N TYR A 332 8.66 31.30 -6.30
CA TYR A 332 9.49 32.10 -7.18
C TYR A 332 10.95 32.00 -6.73
N ALA A 333 11.84 31.52 -7.58
CA ALA A 333 13.27 31.68 -7.36
C ALA A 333 13.82 32.73 -8.32
N GLN A 334 14.78 33.49 -7.85
CA GLN A 334 15.50 34.45 -8.66
C GLN A 334 16.73 33.78 -9.20
N THR A 335 16.87 33.75 -10.54
CA THR A 335 18.10 33.24 -11.16
C THR A 335 19.26 34.18 -10.89
N THR A 336 20.49 33.72 -11.08
CA THR A 336 21.70 34.55 -10.98
C THR A 336 21.69 35.74 -11.94
N ALA A 337 20.85 35.70 -12.98
CA ALA A 337 20.61 36.80 -13.92
C ALA A 337 19.52 37.78 -13.47
N GLY A 338 18.92 37.58 -12.28
CA GLY A 338 17.87 38.43 -11.74
C GLY A 338 16.46 38.16 -12.30
N GLU A 339 16.28 37.16 -13.15
CA GLU A 339 14.99 36.77 -13.68
C GLU A 339 14.19 35.99 -12.64
N ARG A 340 12.91 36.31 -12.50
CA ARG A 340 11.98 35.50 -11.67
C ARG A 340 11.54 34.25 -12.43
N VAL A 341 11.97 33.10 -11.99
CA VAL A 341 11.53 31.79 -12.52
C VAL A 341 10.51 31.18 -11.57
N VAL A 342 9.37 30.79 -12.12
CA VAL A 342 8.32 30.09 -11.36
C VAL A 342 8.69 28.62 -11.30
N TYR A 343 8.95 28.13 -10.10
CA TYR A 343 9.11 26.69 -9.86
C TYR A 343 7.77 26.11 -9.44
N PHE A 344 7.37 25.05 -10.10
CA PHE A 344 6.27 24.21 -9.64
C PHE A 344 6.84 23.17 -8.69
N GLU A 345 6.16 22.97 -7.59
CA GLU A 345 6.47 21.85 -6.71
C GLU A 345 6.42 20.55 -7.52
N GLN A 346 7.53 19.81 -7.51
CA GLN A 346 7.64 18.54 -8.23
C GLN A 346 7.33 17.43 -7.26
N SER A 347 6.27 16.67 -7.54
CA SER A 347 5.97 15.45 -6.81
C SER A 347 6.48 14.24 -7.59
N ASP A 348 7.15 13.33 -6.91
CA ASP A 348 7.60 12.04 -7.49
C ASP A 348 6.55 10.94 -7.37
N HIS A 349 5.51 11.18 -6.61
CA HIS A 349 4.42 10.24 -6.32
C HIS A 349 3.07 10.88 -6.60
N LEU A 350 2.04 10.05 -6.57
CA LEU A 350 0.66 10.51 -6.60
C LEU A 350 0.41 11.28 -5.31
N ASP A 351 0.04 12.54 -5.42
CA ASP A 351 -0.18 13.42 -4.29
C ASP A 351 -1.66 13.73 -4.13
N VAL A 352 -2.16 13.64 -2.90
CA VAL A 352 -3.56 13.88 -2.56
C VAL A 352 -3.63 14.93 -1.47
N ASP A 353 -4.38 15.98 -1.71
CA ASP A 353 -4.70 17.00 -0.71
C ASP A 353 -5.57 16.38 0.39
N ALA A 354 -4.98 16.18 1.57
CA ALA A 354 -5.59 15.44 2.66
C ALA A 354 -6.84 16.16 3.23
N GLU A 355 -6.80 17.50 3.31
CA GLU A 355 -7.90 18.29 3.84
C GLU A 355 -9.12 18.22 2.91
N ARG A 356 -8.90 18.45 1.62
CA ARG A 356 -9.96 18.40 0.60
C ARG A 356 -10.48 16.97 0.38
N ALA A 357 -9.63 15.96 0.47
CA ALA A 357 -10.05 14.57 0.44
C ALA A 357 -10.97 14.24 1.61
N CYS A 358 -10.62 14.66 2.82
CA CYS A 358 -11.46 14.50 4.00
C CYS A 358 -12.80 15.21 3.85
N GLU A 359 -12.80 16.48 3.44
CA GLU A 359 -14.02 17.25 3.20
C GLU A 359 -14.94 16.58 2.17
N PHE A 360 -14.37 16.11 1.06
CA PHE A 360 -15.15 15.42 0.03
C PHE A 360 -15.78 14.14 0.56
N VAL A 361 -14.99 13.26 1.16
CA VAL A 361 -15.45 11.94 1.64
C VAL A 361 -16.52 12.09 2.72
N THR A 362 -16.36 13.06 3.61
CA THR A 362 -17.26 13.22 4.77
C THR A 362 -18.46 14.09 4.51
N CYS A 363 -18.39 15.05 3.60
CA CYS A 363 -19.41 16.08 3.46
C CYS A 363 -20.01 16.22 2.06
N SER A 364 -19.21 16.07 0.99
CA SER A 364 -19.62 16.44 -0.36
C SER A 364 -20.01 15.27 -1.25
N PHE A 365 -19.64 14.05 -0.87
CA PHE A 365 -19.79 12.85 -1.71
C PHE A 365 -21.22 12.62 -2.19
N ASP A 366 -22.22 12.75 -1.33
CA ASP A 366 -23.62 12.47 -1.66
C ASP A 366 -24.10 13.32 -2.83
N TYR A 367 -23.79 14.62 -2.80
CA TYR A 367 -24.18 15.55 -3.85
C TYR A 367 -23.50 15.21 -5.18
N GLU A 368 -22.20 15.00 -5.17
CA GLU A 368 -21.41 14.71 -6.36
C GLU A 368 -21.78 13.33 -6.95
N TRP A 369 -22.08 12.36 -6.10
CA TRP A 369 -22.51 11.04 -6.54
C TRP A 369 -23.85 11.11 -7.28
N TYR A 370 -24.85 11.81 -6.74
CA TYR A 370 -26.14 12.00 -7.40
C TYR A 370 -26.00 12.73 -8.74
N ALA A 371 -25.14 13.72 -8.81
CA ALA A 371 -24.92 14.47 -10.03
C ALA A 371 -24.27 13.64 -11.14
N ARG A 372 -23.44 12.66 -10.79
CA ARG A 372 -22.59 11.93 -11.75
C ARG A 372 -22.98 10.46 -11.98
N VAL A 373 -23.77 9.88 -11.11
CA VAL A 373 -24.17 8.47 -11.25
C VAL A 373 -24.87 8.17 -12.59
N GLN A 374 -25.53 9.15 -13.15
CA GLN A 374 -26.22 9.04 -14.43
C GLN A 374 -25.28 9.20 -15.64
N ALA A 375 -24.12 9.82 -15.47
CA ALA A 375 -23.13 9.99 -16.53
C ALA A 375 -22.40 8.68 -16.86
N ASN A 376 -22.49 7.69 -16.02
CA ASN A 376 -22.17 6.27 -16.16
C ASN A 376 -20.80 5.94 -16.80
N ALA A 377 -19.82 6.80 -16.65
CA ALA A 377 -18.50 6.57 -17.17
C ALA A 377 -17.55 6.20 -16.03
N GLY A 378 -16.95 5.02 -16.10
CA GLY A 378 -15.99 4.54 -15.08
C GLY A 378 -14.82 5.48 -14.86
N ILE A 379 -14.49 6.36 -15.81
CA ILE A 379 -13.40 7.35 -15.71
C ILE A 379 -13.80 8.66 -15.03
N GLU A 380 -15.08 8.89 -14.75
CA GLU A 380 -15.57 10.18 -14.25
C GLU A 380 -14.96 10.57 -12.89
N SER A 381 -14.78 9.63 -11.99
CA SER A 381 -14.12 9.95 -10.71
C SER A 381 -12.65 10.29 -10.90
N ALA A 382 -11.92 9.62 -11.79
CA ALA A 382 -10.53 9.99 -12.06
C ALA A 382 -10.41 11.41 -12.62
N ARG A 383 -11.32 11.79 -13.52
CA ARG A 383 -11.41 13.16 -14.05
C ARG A 383 -11.74 14.16 -12.97
N PHE A 384 -12.72 13.84 -12.12
CA PHE A 384 -13.13 14.69 -11.02
C PHE A 384 -11.94 14.99 -10.09
N TRP A 385 -11.24 13.96 -9.61
CA TRP A 385 -10.10 14.15 -8.70
C TRP A 385 -9.00 15.05 -9.28
N LEU A 386 -8.74 14.89 -10.58
CA LEU A 386 -7.77 15.71 -11.28
C LEU A 386 -8.27 17.13 -11.55
N ASN A 387 -9.53 17.28 -11.93
CA ASN A 387 -10.12 18.58 -12.27
C ASN A 387 -10.29 19.47 -11.02
N GLU A 388 -10.72 18.87 -9.93
CA GLU A 388 -10.82 19.57 -8.65
C GLU A 388 -9.46 19.77 -7.97
N THR A 389 -8.38 19.28 -8.56
CA THR A 389 -7.03 19.37 -7.98
C THR A 389 -6.89 18.74 -6.58
N ILE A 390 -7.81 17.85 -6.22
CA ILE A 390 -7.72 17.05 -4.99
C ILE A 390 -6.59 16.04 -5.12
N LEU A 391 -6.36 15.56 -6.37
CA LEU A 391 -5.29 14.64 -6.69
C LEU A 391 -4.37 15.23 -7.76
N THR A 392 -3.06 15.13 -7.56
CA THR A 392 -2.03 15.59 -8.47
C THR A 392 -1.18 14.41 -8.95
N LEU A 393 -0.97 14.32 -10.27
CA LEU A 393 -0.12 13.29 -10.87
C LEU A 393 1.36 13.59 -10.65
N PRO A 394 2.20 12.54 -10.53
CA PRO A 394 3.64 12.71 -10.47
C PRO A 394 4.17 13.48 -11.68
N THR A 395 5.14 14.34 -11.44
CA THR A 395 5.75 15.19 -12.47
C THR A 395 6.34 14.35 -13.60
N GLY A 396 6.00 14.70 -14.85
CA GLY A 396 6.46 14.00 -16.04
C GLY A 396 5.82 12.62 -16.29
N LYS A 397 4.82 12.21 -15.51
CA LYS A 397 4.12 10.91 -15.67
C LYS A 397 2.73 11.02 -16.27
N SER A 398 2.27 12.20 -16.65
CA SER A 398 0.92 12.43 -17.19
C SER A 398 0.59 11.53 -18.39
N GLN A 399 1.53 11.35 -19.31
CA GLN A 399 1.34 10.48 -20.47
C GLN A 399 1.09 9.02 -20.06
N ARG A 400 1.83 8.50 -19.08
CA ARG A 400 1.63 7.12 -18.58
C ARG A 400 0.21 6.90 -18.06
N TYR A 401 -0.33 7.87 -17.33
CA TYR A 401 -1.69 7.78 -16.80
C TYR A 401 -2.74 7.92 -17.90
N GLN A 402 -2.49 8.76 -18.91
CA GLN A 402 -3.33 8.83 -20.11
C GLN A 402 -3.39 7.48 -20.86
N GLU A 403 -2.26 6.84 -21.04
CA GLU A 403 -2.17 5.52 -21.69
C GLU A 403 -2.89 4.45 -20.87
N MET A 404 -2.82 4.51 -19.53
CA MET A 404 -3.57 3.61 -18.65
C MET A 404 -5.08 3.80 -18.81
N ALA A 405 -5.55 5.04 -18.82
CA ALA A 405 -6.96 5.36 -19.00
C ALA A 405 -7.47 4.95 -20.39
N ALA A 406 -6.71 5.24 -21.45
CA ALA A 406 -7.04 4.85 -22.83
C ALA A 406 -7.16 3.33 -22.96
N ARG A 407 -6.25 2.59 -22.33
CA ARG A 407 -6.31 1.12 -22.28
C ARG A 407 -7.54 0.61 -21.55
N GLY A 408 -7.88 1.19 -20.38
CA GLY A 408 -9.10 0.86 -19.65
C GLY A 408 -10.36 1.07 -20.51
N GLN A 409 -10.45 2.19 -21.20
CA GLN A 409 -11.54 2.50 -22.13
C GLN A 409 -11.61 1.49 -23.28
N TYR A 410 -10.47 1.11 -23.84
CA TYR A 410 -10.41 0.09 -24.89
C TYR A 410 -10.99 -1.24 -24.43
N PHE A 411 -10.60 -1.71 -23.24
CA PHE A 411 -11.13 -2.96 -22.70
C PHE A 411 -12.62 -2.89 -22.38
N ALA A 412 -13.11 -1.77 -21.87
CA ALA A 412 -14.53 -1.56 -21.64
C ALA A 412 -15.35 -1.65 -22.96
N ARG A 413 -14.87 -0.98 -24.00
CA ARG A 413 -15.50 -1.04 -25.33
C ARG A 413 -15.41 -2.43 -25.97
N LEU A 414 -14.32 -3.17 -25.74
CA LEU A 414 -14.18 -4.54 -26.22
C LEU A 414 -15.17 -5.46 -25.52
N ALA A 415 -15.32 -5.36 -24.20
CA ALA A 415 -16.30 -6.09 -23.42
C ALA A 415 -17.73 -5.82 -23.91
N GLU A 416 -18.07 -4.54 -24.11
CA GLU A 416 -19.36 -4.13 -24.65
C GLU A 416 -19.64 -4.73 -26.03
N ARG A 417 -18.67 -4.68 -26.97
CA ARG A 417 -18.80 -5.30 -28.31
C ARG A 417 -19.00 -6.80 -28.25
N LEU A 418 -18.40 -7.48 -27.28
CA LEU A 418 -18.54 -8.92 -27.09
C LEU A 418 -19.78 -9.27 -26.26
N ASN A 419 -20.52 -8.27 -25.79
CA ASN A 419 -21.65 -8.41 -24.87
C ASN A 419 -21.27 -9.19 -23.60
N LEU A 420 -20.09 -8.87 -23.05
CA LEU A 420 -19.51 -9.48 -21.87
C LEU A 420 -19.35 -8.42 -20.76
N THR A 421 -19.48 -8.87 -19.53
CA THR A 421 -19.03 -8.07 -18.38
C THR A 421 -17.50 -8.09 -18.30
N PRO A 422 -16.85 -7.13 -17.62
CA PRO A 422 -15.41 -7.14 -17.42
C PRO A 422 -14.88 -8.45 -16.79
N ALA A 423 -15.63 -9.05 -15.87
CA ALA A 423 -15.27 -10.34 -15.26
C ALA A 423 -15.34 -11.52 -16.23
N GLU A 424 -16.35 -11.54 -17.11
CA GLU A 424 -16.49 -12.56 -18.14
C GLU A 424 -15.44 -12.41 -19.23
N MET A 425 -14.97 -11.19 -19.46
CA MET A 425 -13.93 -10.90 -20.43
C MET A 425 -12.62 -11.61 -20.11
N ASP A 426 -12.23 -11.66 -18.84
CA ASP A 426 -11.05 -12.41 -18.41
C ASP A 426 -11.16 -13.88 -18.76
N GLN A 427 -12.29 -14.51 -18.50
CA GLN A 427 -12.53 -15.91 -18.84
C GLN A 427 -12.58 -16.16 -20.36
N TYR A 428 -13.19 -15.23 -21.10
CA TYR A 428 -13.23 -15.30 -22.55
C TYR A 428 -11.81 -15.24 -23.14
N LEU A 429 -11.00 -14.30 -22.69
CA LEU A 429 -9.62 -14.15 -23.16
C LEU A 429 -8.78 -15.39 -22.82
N ILE A 430 -8.91 -15.94 -21.61
CA ILE A 430 -8.21 -17.17 -21.23
C ILE A 430 -8.63 -18.34 -22.11
N SER A 431 -9.92 -18.52 -22.32
CA SER A 431 -10.46 -19.65 -23.09
C SER A 431 -10.04 -19.60 -24.57
N ASN A 432 -9.85 -18.42 -25.12
CA ASN A 432 -9.43 -18.23 -26.50
C ASN A 432 -7.91 -18.18 -26.67
N ALA A 433 -7.18 -17.86 -25.65
CA ALA A 433 -5.74 -17.79 -25.60
C ALA A 433 -5.03 -19.08 -25.99
N VAL A 434 -5.49 -20.16 -25.42
CA VAL A 434 -4.84 -21.47 -25.60
C VAL A 434 -4.78 -21.88 -27.05
N LYS A 435 -5.66 -21.34 -27.90
CA LYS A 435 -5.71 -21.64 -29.32
C LYS A 435 -4.71 -20.85 -30.18
N GLU A 436 -4.33 -19.66 -29.76
CA GLU A 436 -3.46 -18.75 -30.54
C GLU A 436 -1.97 -18.80 -30.13
N VAL A 437 -1.65 -19.21 -28.90
CA VAL A 437 -0.26 -19.34 -28.43
C VAL A 437 0.52 -20.34 -29.26
N GLN A 438 -0.12 -21.38 -29.79
CA GLN A 438 0.52 -22.35 -30.68
C GLN A 438 0.93 -21.74 -32.04
N GLN A 439 0.31 -20.65 -32.46
CA GLN A 439 0.63 -19.95 -33.72
C GLN A 439 1.74 -18.89 -33.52
N LEU A 440 1.85 -18.27 -32.35
CA LEU A 440 2.83 -17.21 -32.07
C LEU A 440 4.25 -17.76 -31.84
N ASP A 441 4.39 -18.95 -31.29
CA ASP A 441 5.69 -19.59 -31.15
C ASP A 441 6.38 -19.89 -32.50
N LEU A 442 5.61 -20.02 -33.56
CA LEU A 442 6.12 -20.20 -34.92
C LEU A 442 6.68 -18.90 -35.53
N PHE A 443 6.20 -17.74 -35.11
CA PHE A 443 6.64 -16.45 -35.65
C PHE A 443 7.75 -15.80 -34.80
N SER A 444 7.85 -16.11 -33.53
CA SER A 444 8.93 -15.62 -32.65
C SER A 444 10.26 -16.35 -32.86
N MET A 445 10.24 -17.50 -33.50
CA MET A 445 11.45 -18.24 -33.88
C MET A 445 12.05 -17.81 -35.24
N ALA A 446 11.38 -16.93 -35.95
CA ALA A 446 11.78 -16.44 -37.29
C ALA A 446 12.24 -14.96 -37.32
N ALA A 447 12.34 -14.30 -36.18
CA ALA A 447 12.91 -12.97 -35.98
C ALA A 447 14.08 -13.03 -34.98
#